data_8aea9d7779f31c146eea6259bd858a99
#
_entry.id   8aea9d7779f31c146eea6259bd858a99
#
_cell.length_a   1.000
_cell.length_b   1.000
_cell.length_c   1.000
_cell.angle_alpha   90.00
_cell.angle_beta   90.00
_cell.angle_gamma   90.00
#
_symmetry.space_group_name_H-M   'P 1'
#
loop_
_entity.id
_entity.type
_entity.pdbx_description
1 polymer ?
#
loop_
_entity_poly.entity_id
_entity_poly.type
_entity_poly.pdbx_seq_one_letter_code
_entity_poly.pdbx_strand_id
1 'polypeptide(L)'
;MPQLTAIMDAAEEADKSGVPVIADGGLRTSGDAAKALAAGASTIMVGSMLAGTEEAPGETFLYQGRAYKSYRGMGSVGAMGRGSADRYFQGDIKDQMKLVPEGIEGQVAYKGPAKDVIHQLVGGIKAAMGYTGSATVDDLSLIHISETHRP
;
A
#
# COMPACT_ATOMS: atom_id res chain seq x y z
N MET A 1 12.77 -6.75 -9.23
CA MET A 1 13.47 -6.12 -8.07
C MET A 1 12.63 -6.34 -6.82
N PRO A 2 13.18 -6.70 -5.67
CA PRO A 2 12.45 -6.75 -4.41
C PRO A 2 11.96 -5.36 -4.00
N GLN A 3 10.75 -5.28 -3.42
CA GLN A 3 10.12 -4.00 -3.06
C GLN A 3 10.97 -3.17 -2.10
N LEU A 4 11.59 -3.81 -1.10
CA LEU A 4 12.42 -3.12 -0.12
C LEU A 4 13.63 -2.44 -0.79
N THR A 5 14.31 -3.13 -1.70
CA THR A 5 15.44 -2.57 -2.47
C THR A 5 14.98 -1.39 -3.31
N ALA A 6 13.84 -1.50 -3.98
CA ALA A 6 13.29 -0.41 -4.78
C ALA A 6 12.98 0.85 -3.94
N ILE A 7 12.48 0.66 -2.72
CA ILE A 7 12.23 1.77 -1.79
C ILE A 7 13.55 2.42 -1.38
N MET A 8 14.56 1.63 -1.02
CA MET A 8 15.87 2.15 -0.61
C MET A 8 16.54 2.95 -1.72
N ASP A 9 16.59 2.39 -2.94
CA ASP A 9 17.21 3.05 -4.10
C ASP A 9 16.48 4.36 -4.44
N ALA A 10 15.14 4.34 -4.42
CA ALA A 10 14.33 5.53 -4.72
C ALA A 10 14.47 6.60 -3.62
N ALA A 11 14.49 6.19 -2.36
CA ALA A 11 14.58 7.10 -1.23
C ALA A 11 15.97 7.76 -1.17
N GLU A 12 17.07 7.01 -1.40
CA GLU A 12 18.44 7.55 -1.47
C GLU A 12 18.57 8.65 -2.53
N GLU A 13 17.94 8.47 -3.69
CA GLU A 13 17.97 9.50 -4.74
C GLU A 13 17.06 10.68 -4.42
N ALA A 14 15.85 10.41 -3.94
CA ALA A 14 14.84 11.44 -3.64
C ALA A 14 15.28 12.37 -2.48
N ASP A 15 15.97 11.83 -1.49
CA ASP A 15 16.45 12.57 -0.32
C ASP A 15 17.44 13.69 -0.71
N LYS A 16 18.25 13.50 -1.75
CA LYS A 16 19.16 14.54 -2.29
C LYS A 16 18.45 15.82 -2.70
N SER A 17 17.16 15.74 -3.01
CA SER A 17 16.31 16.85 -3.45
C SER A 17 15.18 17.16 -2.47
N GLY A 18 15.13 16.49 -1.31
CA GLY A 18 14.07 16.64 -0.32
C GLY A 18 12.70 16.20 -0.83
N VAL A 19 12.64 15.23 -1.75
CA VAL A 19 11.39 14.71 -2.33
C VAL A 19 10.90 13.51 -1.52
N PRO A 20 9.68 13.55 -0.95
CA PRO A 20 9.16 12.43 -0.18
C PRO A 20 8.81 11.23 -1.08
N VAL A 21 9.09 10.02 -0.60
CA VAL A 21 8.79 8.76 -1.29
C VAL A 21 7.57 8.09 -0.68
N ILE A 22 6.63 7.66 -1.54
CA ILE A 22 5.47 6.86 -1.17
C ILE A 22 5.76 5.40 -1.50
N ALA A 23 5.81 4.54 -0.50
CA ALA A 23 5.91 3.10 -0.73
C ALA A 23 4.54 2.52 -1.09
N ASP A 24 4.34 2.20 -2.36
CA ASP A 24 3.10 1.64 -2.89
C ASP A 24 3.27 0.18 -3.31
N GLY A 25 2.34 -0.65 -2.85
CA GLY A 25 2.26 -2.06 -3.24
C GLY A 25 2.94 -3.04 -2.27
N GLY A 26 2.38 -4.24 -2.22
CA GLY A 26 2.93 -5.38 -1.48
C GLY A 26 2.74 -5.36 0.04
N LEU A 27 2.20 -4.32 0.63
CA LEU A 27 1.99 -4.19 2.07
C LEU A 27 0.80 -5.06 2.52
N ARG A 28 1.07 -6.03 3.39
CA ARG A 28 0.07 -6.98 3.92
C ARG A 28 -0.08 -6.90 5.42
N THR A 29 0.95 -6.46 6.11
CA THR A 29 1.02 -6.41 7.58
C THR A 29 1.59 -5.06 8.04
N SER A 30 1.41 -4.75 9.32
CA SER A 30 2.07 -3.60 9.94
C SER A 30 3.61 -3.71 9.94
N GLY A 31 4.13 -4.95 9.98
CA GLY A 31 5.56 -5.19 9.86
C GLY A 31 6.12 -4.81 8.48
N ASP A 32 5.35 -5.00 7.40
CA ASP A 32 5.76 -4.55 6.06
C ASP A 32 5.77 -3.01 5.99
N ALA A 33 4.78 -2.36 6.62
CA ALA A 33 4.74 -0.91 6.73
C ALA A 33 5.95 -0.36 7.50
N ALA A 34 6.28 -0.95 8.64
CA ALA A 34 7.44 -0.54 9.43
C ALA A 34 8.75 -0.70 8.64
N LYS A 35 8.91 -1.81 7.89
CA LYS A 35 10.08 -2.02 7.03
C LYS A 35 10.17 -1.01 5.89
N ALA A 36 9.03 -0.65 5.27
CA ALA A 36 9.00 0.35 4.20
C ALA A 36 9.44 1.73 4.71
N LEU A 37 8.95 2.13 5.89
CA LEU A 37 9.35 3.39 6.54
C LEU A 37 10.83 3.35 6.94
N ALA A 38 11.30 2.23 7.53
CA ALA A 38 12.71 2.06 7.86
C ALA A 38 13.63 2.10 6.63
N ALA A 39 13.14 1.65 5.48
CA ALA A 39 13.87 1.71 4.20
C ALA A 39 13.90 3.10 3.56
N GLY A 40 13.31 4.12 4.19
CA GLY A 40 13.34 5.50 3.75
C GLY A 40 12.06 6.01 3.06
N ALA A 41 10.99 5.22 3.02
CA ALA A 41 9.71 5.77 2.59
C ALA A 41 9.20 6.79 3.60
N SER A 42 8.75 7.94 3.11
CA SER A 42 8.13 8.98 3.93
C SER A 42 6.69 8.62 4.30
N THR A 43 6.03 7.86 3.46
CA THR A 43 4.64 7.41 3.64
C THR A 43 4.39 6.09 2.92
N ILE A 44 3.28 5.45 3.24
CA ILE A 44 2.88 4.17 2.65
C ILE A 44 1.51 4.27 1.98
N MET A 45 1.31 3.53 0.90
CA MET A 45 0.01 3.37 0.26
C MET A 45 -0.50 1.95 0.46
N VAL A 46 -1.70 1.83 1.01
CA VAL A 46 -2.35 0.54 1.28
C VAL A 46 -3.61 0.40 0.44
N GLY A 47 -3.76 -0.73 -0.23
CA GLY A 47 -4.93 -1.06 -1.04
C GLY A 47 -5.70 -2.25 -0.44
N SER A 48 -5.21 -3.47 -0.67
CA SER A 48 -5.86 -4.71 -0.25
C SER A 48 -6.07 -4.83 1.27
N MET A 49 -5.27 -4.11 2.06
CA MET A 49 -5.42 -4.08 3.51
C MET A 49 -6.76 -3.47 3.92
N LEU A 50 -7.22 -2.44 3.21
CA LEU A 50 -8.49 -1.76 3.45
C LEU A 50 -9.66 -2.29 2.59
N ALA A 51 -9.40 -3.14 1.61
CA ALA A 51 -10.40 -3.57 0.63
C ALA A 51 -11.63 -4.29 1.23
N GLY A 52 -11.46 -4.96 2.38
CA GLY A 52 -12.54 -5.66 3.07
C GLY A 52 -13.25 -4.83 4.15
N THR A 53 -12.91 -3.56 4.30
CA THR A 53 -13.50 -2.72 5.35
C THR A 53 -14.91 -2.26 4.98
N GLU A 54 -15.68 -1.84 5.98
CA GLU A 54 -17.05 -1.37 5.79
C GLU A 54 -17.12 -0.18 4.83
N GLU A 55 -16.20 0.75 4.95
CA GLU A 55 -16.13 1.99 4.17
C GLU A 55 -15.59 1.79 2.74
N ALA A 56 -14.89 0.68 2.48
CA ALA A 56 -14.41 0.37 1.14
C ALA A 56 -15.59 0.13 0.18
N PRO A 57 -15.50 0.57 -1.09
CA PRO A 57 -16.53 0.28 -2.08
C PRO A 57 -16.65 -1.24 -2.33
N GLY A 58 -17.84 -1.65 -2.78
CA GLY A 58 -18.15 -3.05 -3.05
C GLY A 58 -19.25 -3.59 -2.16
N GLU A 59 -20.00 -4.54 -2.68
CA GLU A 59 -21.11 -5.17 -1.98
C GLU A 59 -20.61 -6.17 -0.94
N THR A 60 -21.27 -6.19 0.22
CA THR A 60 -21.04 -7.21 1.24
C THR A 60 -22.03 -8.34 1.05
N PHE A 61 -21.57 -9.58 1.03
CA PHE A 61 -22.41 -10.76 0.86
C PHE A 61 -21.94 -11.92 1.75
N LEU A 62 -22.84 -12.85 2.00
CA LEU A 62 -22.53 -14.05 2.77
C LEU A 62 -22.20 -15.21 1.82
N TYR A 63 -21.08 -15.87 2.07
CA TYR A 63 -20.68 -17.08 1.38
C TYR A 63 -20.17 -18.11 2.39
N GLN A 64 -20.75 -19.30 2.39
CA GLN A 64 -20.41 -20.39 3.33
C GLN A 64 -20.36 -19.94 4.80
N GLY A 65 -21.31 -19.11 5.23
CA GLY A 65 -21.42 -18.63 6.62
C GLY A 65 -20.42 -17.53 7.02
N ARG A 66 -19.65 -16.99 6.06
CA ARG A 66 -18.72 -15.88 6.28
C ARG A 66 -19.09 -14.67 5.41
N ALA A 67 -18.85 -13.47 5.95
CA ALA A 67 -19.08 -12.24 5.21
C ALA A 67 -17.85 -11.92 4.33
N TYR A 68 -18.11 -11.56 3.09
CA TYR A 68 -17.13 -11.13 2.10
C TYR A 68 -17.57 -9.82 1.47
N LYS A 69 -16.60 -9.08 0.90
CA LYS A 69 -16.84 -7.93 0.02
C LYS A 69 -16.33 -8.22 -1.38
N SER A 70 -17.05 -7.73 -2.38
CA SER A 70 -16.53 -7.70 -3.74
C SER A 70 -15.32 -6.78 -3.81
N TYR A 71 -14.25 -7.24 -4.46
CA TYR A 71 -13.01 -6.51 -4.62
C TYR A 71 -12.67 -6.33 -6.09
N ARG A 72 -12.18 -5.15 -6.42
CA ARG A 72 -11.75 -4.82 -7.77
C ARG A 72 -10.55 -3.89 -7.72
N GLY A 73 -9.41 -4.36 -8.24
CA GLY A 73 -8.23 -3.54 -8.42
C GLY A 73 -8.47 -2.44 -9.45
N MET A 74 -7.80 -1.30 -9.32
CA MET A 74 -7.93 -0.15 -10.23
C MET A 74 -7.56 -0.49 -11.68
N GLY A 75 -6.62 -1.41 -11.91
CA GLY A 75 -6.20 -1.91 -13.21
C GLY A 75 -6.98 -3.16 -13.69
N SER A 76 -8.08 -3.53 -13.03
CA SER A 76 -8.96 -4.60 -13.51
C SER A 76 -9.80 -4.12 -14.70
N VAL A 77 -10.24 -5.06 -15.54
CA VAL A 77 -11.11 -4.75 -16.70
C VAL A 77 -12.35 -3.97 -16.26
N GLY A 78 -13.02 -4.41 -15.21
CA GLY A 78 -14.22 -3.75 -14.72
C GLY A 78 -13.98 -2.37 -14.13
N ALA A 79 -12.80 -2.09 -13.56
CA ALA A 79 -12.44 -0.76 -13.08
C ALA A 79 -12.07 0.16 -14.27
N MET A 80 -11.27 -0.34 -15.21
CA MET A 80 -10.88 0.40 -16.41
C MET A 80 -12.08 0.75 -17.27
N GLY A 81 -13.04 -0.15 -17.42
CA GLY A 81 -14.29 0.11 -18.14
C GLY A 81 -15.19 1.17 -17.48
N ARG A 82 -14.92 1.55 -16.23
CA ARG A 82 -15.64 2.60 -15.46
C ARG A 82 -14.84 3.90 -15.30
N GLY A 83 -13.68 4.04 -15.96
CA GLY A 83 -12.94 5.29 -16.05
C GLY A 83 -11.52 5.30 -15.48
N SER A 84 -10.98 4.16 -15.00
CA SER A 84 -9.59 4.11 -14.52
C SER A 84 -8.56 3.76 -15.60
N ALA A 85 -8.99 3.56 -16.86
CA ALA A 85 -8.12 3.16 -17.97
C ALA A 85 -6.99 4.15 -18.27
N ASP A 86 -7.22 5.45 -18.06
CA ASP A 86 -6.21 6.51 -18.29
C ASP A 86 -4.95 6.31 -17.43
N ARG A 87 -5.11 5.77 -16.22
CA ARG A 87 -3.98 5.50 -15.31
C ARG A 87 -3.05 4.40 -15.82
N TYR A 88 -3.52 3.60 -16.77
CA TYR A 88 -2.81 2.47 -17.34
C TYR A 88 -2.50 2.68 -18.82
N PHE A 89 -2.51 3.94 -19.28
CA PHE A 89 -2.25 4.33 -20.68
C PHE A 89 -3.19 3.64 -21.69
N GLN A 90 -4.41 3.32 -21.25
CA GLN A 90 -5.42 2.61 -22.03
C GLN A 90 -6.71 3.44 -22.22
N GLY A 91 -6.68 4.76 -21.94
CA GLY A 91 -7.84 5.65 -22.02
C GLY A 91 -8.47 5.74 -23.40
N ASP A 92 -7.68 5.57 -24.46
CA ASP A 92 -8.16 5.61 -25.85
C ASP A 92 -8.85 4.32 -26.29
N ILE A 93 -8.77 3.24 -25.51
CA ILE A 93 -9.33 1.94 -25.84
C ILE A 93 -10.83 1.93 -25.47
N LYS A 94 -11.69 2.10 -26.47
CA LYS A 94 -13.15 2.09 -26.30
C LYS A 94 -13.75 0.69 -26.15
N ASP A 95 -13.08 -0.34 -26.65
CA ASP A 95 -13.53 -1.72 -26.60
C ASP A 95 -12.97 -2.41 -25.36
N GLN A 96 -13.82 -2.70 -24.40
CA GLN A 96 -13.42 -3.34 -23.12
C GLN A 96 -12.73 -4.71 -23.34
N MET A 97 -13.03 -5.41 -24.42
CA MET A 97 -12.38 -6.69 -24.75
C MET A 97 -10.92 -6.53 -25.18
N LYS A 98 -10.49 -5.32 -25.48
CA LYS A 98 -9.10 -5.00 -25.84
C LYS A 98 -8.29 -4.45 -24.68
N LEU A 99 -8.93 -4.21 -23.51
CA LEU A 99 -8.22 -3.77 -22.31
C LEU A 99 -7.34 -4.92 -21.78
N VAL A 100 -6.11 -4.60 -21.46
CA VAL A 100 -5.16 -5.51 -20.84
C VAL A 100 -5.18 -5.30 -19.32
N PRO A 101 -5.67 -6.25 -18.51
CA PRO A 101 -5.77 -6.08 -17.08
C PRO A 101 -4.39 -6.15 -16.41
N GLU A 102 -4.13 -5.19 -15.52
CA GLU A 102 -3.00 -5.19 -14.59
C GLU A 102 -3.46 -5.44 -13.14
N GLY A 103 -4.76 -5.43 -12.91
CA GLY A 103 -5.41 -5.68 -11.63
C GLY A 103 -6.38 -6.85 -11.68
N ILE A 104 -6.72 -7.38 -10.50
CA ILE A 104 -7.63 -8.51 -10.34
C ILE A 104 -9.01 -8.07 -9.87
N GLU A 105 -10.01 -8.88 -10.18
CA GLU A 105 -11.33 -8.85 -9.56
C GLU A 105 -11.54 -10.12 -8.74
N GLY A 106 -12.21 -10.00 -7.61
CA GLY A 106 -12.44 -11.13 -6.73
C GLY A 106 -13.26 -10.75 -5.50
N GLN A 107 -13.07 -11.50 -4.46
CA GLN A 107 -13.71 -11.27 -3.17
C GLN A 107 -12.67 -11.31 -2.06
N VAL A 108 -12.88 -10.45 -1.05
CA VAL A 108 -12.04 -10.38 0.15
C VAL A 108 -12.90 -10.57 1.39
N ALA A 109 -12.32 -11.13 2.43
CA ALA A 109 -13.04 -11.28 3.69
C ALA A 109 -13.44 -9.89 4.23
N TYR A 110 -14.66 -9.77 4.73
CA TYR A 110 -15.13 -8.58 5.42
C TYR A 110 -14.35 -8.42 6.73
N LYS A 111 -13.88 -7.21 7.01
CA LYS A 111 -12.97 -6.89 8.13
C LYS A 111 -13.59 -5.95 9.17
N GLY A 112 -14.83 -5.52 8.99
CA GLY A 112 -15.43 -4.48 9.82
C GLY A 112 -14.95 -3.07 9.49
N PRO A 113 -15.06 -2.13 10.44
CA PRO A 113 -14.70 -0.73 10.21
C PRO A 113 -13.23 -0.52 9.90
N ALA A 114 -12.90 0.40 8.98
CA ALA A 114 -11.54 0.75 8.60
C ALA A 114 -10.70 1.22 9.80
N LYS A 115 -11.32 1.88 10.77
CA LYS A 115 -10.65 2.32 12.01
C LYS A 115 -9.92 1.21 12.73
N ASP A 116 -10.46 -0.02 12.74
CA ASP A 116 -9.87 -1.14 13.44
C ASP A 116 -8.63 -1.65 12.70
N VAL A 117 -8.66 -1.67 11.37
CA VAL A 117 -7.51 -2.00 10.53
C VAL A 117 -6.40 -0.97 10.69
N ILE A 118 -6.76 0.33 10.69
CA ILE A 118 -5.82 1.43 10.88
C ILE A 118 -5.22 1.38 12.29
N HIS A 119 -6.02 1.10 13.32
CA HIS A 119 -5.53 0.95 14.68
C HIS A 119 -4.47 -0.13 14.80
N GLN A 120 -4.69 -1.30 14.19
CA GLN A 120 -3.72 -2.40 14.17
C GLN A 120 -2.44 -2.01 13.38
N LEU A 121 -2.59 -1.32 12.26
CA LEU A 121 -1.46 -0.85 11.45
C LEU A 121 -0.58 0.12 12.24
N VAL A 122 -1.19 1.16 12.82
CA VAL A 122 -0.49 2.16 13.62
C VAL A 122 0.12 1.54 14.88
N GLY A 123 -0.60 0.64 15.54
CA GLY A 123 -0.09 -0.09 16.71
C GLY A 123 1.18 -0.89 16.39
N GLY A 124 1.20 -1.58 15.24
CA GLY A 124 2.38 -2.33 14.82
C GLY A 124 3.57 -1.44 14.45
N ILE A 125 3.34 -0.28 13.81
CA ILE A 125 4.40 0.71 13.54
C ILE A 125 4.97 1.26 14.86
N LYS A 126 4.11 1.65 15.81
CA LYS A 126 4.53 2.11 17.14
C LYS A 126 5.34 1.04 17.90
N ALA A 127 4.92 -0.23 17.80
CA ALA A 127 5.68 -1.33 18.39
C ALA A 127 7.07 -1.47 17.76
N ALA A 128 7.19 -1.37 16.44
CA ALA A 128 8.47 -1.37 15.74
C ALA A 128 9.37 -0.22 16.18
N MET A 129 8.82 0.99 16.27
CA MET A 129 9.53 2.17 16.81
C MET A 129 10.01 1.94 18.24
N GLY A 130 9.18 1.34 19.10
CA GLY A 130 9.58 0.98 20.47
C GLY A 130 10.73 -0.03 20.52
N TYR A 131 10.73 -1.04 19.67
CA TYR A 131 11.81 -2.03 19.60
C TYR A 131 13.13 -1.45 19.08
N THR A 132 13.07 -0.45 18.22
CA THR A 132 14.26 0.20 17.64
C THR A 132 14.71 1.42 18.43
N GLY A 133 13.94 1.88 19.43
CA GLY A 133 14.23 3.09 20.19
C GLY A 133 13.99 4.38 19.41
N SER A 134 13.22 4.33 18.32
CA SER A 134 12.90 5.47 17.46
C SER A 134 11.78 6.31 18.06
N ALA A 135 12.02 7.59 18.30
CA ALA A 135 11.02 8.51 18.85
C ALA A 135 10.05 9.02 17.76
N THR A 136 10.52 9.16 16.54
CA THR A 136 9.77 9.62 15.36
C THR A 136 9.84 8.59 14.24
N VAL A 137 9.03 8.78 13.19
CA VAL A 137 9.13 7.94 11.97
C VAL A 137 10.45 8.19 11.25
N ASP A 138 10.95 9.41 11.28
CA ASP A 138 12.23 9.77 10.67
C ASP A 138 13.39 9.06 11.38
N ASP A 139 13.36 8.93 12.71
CA ASP A 139 14.36 8.15 13.47
C ASP A 139 14.32 6.65 13.11
N LEU A 140 13.21 6.15 12.63
CA LEU A 140 13.09 4.76 12.17
C LEU A 140 13.81 4.53 10.84
N SER A 141 14.01 5.58 10.05
CA SER A 141 14.62 5.51 8.72
C SER A 141 16.11 5.19 8.81
N LEU A 142 16.54 4.13 8.12
CA LEU A 142 17.95 3.74 8.03
C LEU A 142 18.76 4.69 7.15
N ILE A 143 18.15 5.50 6.30
CA ILE A 143 18.84 6.42 5.38
C ILE A 143 19.51 7.53 6.18
N HIS A 144 18.87 8.06 7.19
CA HIS A 144 19.45 9.10 8.05
C HIS A 144 20.60 8.59 8.94
N ILE A 145 20.65 7.29 9.26
CA ILE A 145 21.75 6.68 10.04
C ILE A 145 23.04 6.61 9.24
N SER A 146 22.96 6.45 7.92
CA SER A 146 24.16 6.33 7.07
C SER A 146 24.94 7.62 6.89
N GLU A 147 24.31 8.79 7.07
CA GLU A 147 24.97 10.08 6.92
C GLU A 147 25.83 10.48 8.14
N THR A 148 25.43 10.06 9.35
CA THR A 148 26.15 10.41 10.58
C THR A 148 27.44 9.64 10.79
N HIS A 149 27.75 8.64 9.95
CA HIS A 149 28.92 7.76 10.07
C HIS A 149 29.81 7.74 8.83
N ARG A 150 29.71 8.68 7.91
CA ARG A 150 30.75 8.88 6.88
C ARG A 150 31.87 9.73 7.49
N PRO A 151 33.08 9.16 7.65
CA PRO A 151 34.26 9.91 8.11
C PRO A 151 34.69 10.96 7.07
#